data_07fc4a33f35c01c6e3f6559e2c481c44
#
_entry.id   07fc4a33f35c01c6e3f6559e2c481c44
#
_cell.length_a   1.000
_cell.length_b   1.000
_cell.length_c   1.000
_cell.angle_alpha   90.00
_cell.angle_beta   90.00
_cell.angle_gamma   90.00
#
_symmetry.space_group_name_H-M   'P 1'
#
loop_
_entity.id
_entity.type
_entity.pdbx_description
1 polymer ?
#
loop_
_entity_poly.entity_id
_entity_poly.type
_entity_poly.pdbx_seq_one_letter_code
_entity_poly.pdbx_strand_id
1 'polypeptide(L)'
;MLAMMLTLCMGVNAQKVKNVILMIPDGCSLPVLSLSRWLKRTTDPQRDKNLNIDPYICGTVITTCSNAPIGDSAPTTSCYMTGYPQLAGWVATYPLPHPDDDIYPIDPDRAYQPLTTLLEAARIKFHKSVGLVCTCEFPQATPADCSSHSYNRSKYDWITSQQAHNNIDVLIGGGTKLLKEEDENYLKENGWTVLKDDKSGMEKCMESKMWALFGDQSMAYEADRKRNKDKEPSLAEMTEVAISKLSECANGFFLMVEGSKIDWAAHNNDLRGMVDDFAAFDQACKVALDFAKKDGNTAVVIVPDHGNSGLSIGRRDMSNYAGKTMRDLFGNLENCHLSADGLADKINSIPFSDVQKLMQAECGFKLTDKELEFLKNCKEYKQSPIPEEERKQASDGTLYSTGLSRTLAQFITARTGMAFTTNGHTGEEVFLAAYHPQAEHRPYGVRDNVELNAYLCSLYGITRDTLDCMTNELFAPHNEVFGENCSIKKVNDVPTLTAKVGRHRLTITPNTNVILVDRKQMTLESVIVYVDKNNTFYVPRSLGKL
;
A
#
# COMPACT_ATOMS: atom_id res chain seq x y z
N MET A 1 -49.55 -8.09 -21.40
CA MET A 1 -49.17 -7.99 -19.99
C MET A 1 -47.64 -8.03 -19.93
N LEU A 2 -47.03 -6.85 -19.90
CA LEU A 2 -45.59 -6.68 -19.82
C LEU A 2 -45.24 -6.51 -18.34
N ALA A 3 -44.66 -7.53 -17.73
CA ALA A 3 -44.19 -7.46 -16.36
C ALA A 3 -42.88 -6.66 -16.35
N MET A 4 -42.98 -5.44 -15.88
CA MET A 4 -41.84 -4.55 -15.61
C MET A 4 -41.16 -5.08 -14.33
N MET A 5 -40.07 -5.82 -14.48
CA MET A 5 -39.19 -6.15 -13.38
C MET A 5 -38.47 -4.85 -12.94
N LEU A 6 -38.99 -4.23 -11.89
CA LEU A 6 -38.27 -3.24 -11.12
C LEU A 6 -37.17 -4.00 -10.35
N THR A 7 -35.94 -3.97 -10.86
CA THR A 7 -34.75 -4.28 -10.06
C THR A 7 -34.61 -3.16 -9.04
N LEU A 8 -35.09 -3.39 -7.82
CA LEU A 8 -34.69 -2.56 -6.68
C LEU A 8 -33.18 -2.72 -6.49
N CYS A 9 -32.40 -1.81 -7.02
CA CYS A 9 -31.09 -1.50 -6.47
C CYS A 9 -31.31 -1.01 -5.03
N MET A 10 -31.30 -1.92 -4.07
CA MET A 10 -31.10 -1.55 -2.67
C MET A 10 -29.68 -1.01 -2.55
N GLY A 11 -29.50 0.26 -2.86
CA GLY A 11 -28.32 1.00 -2.46
C GLY A 11 -28.20 0.84 -0.95
N VAL A 12 -27.13 0.21 -0.51
CA VAL A 12 -26.76 0.17 0.91
C VAL A 12 -26.49 1.63 1.29
N ASN A 13 -27.50 2.32 1.81
CA ASN A 13 -27.30 3.63 2.44
C ASN A 13 -26.55 3.39 3.73
N ALA A 14 -25.21 3.29 3.65
CA ALA A 14 -24.37 3.33 4.83
C ALA A 14 -24.65 4.66 5.54
N GLN A 15 -24.89 4.60 6.85
CA GLN A 15 -25.01 5.82 7.62
C GLN A 15 -23.67 6.55 7.60
N LYS A 16 -23.70 7.86 7.36
CA LYS A 16 -22.53 8.71 7.35
C LYS A 16 -21.78 8.64 8.68
N VAL A 17 -20.47 8.52 8.59
CA VAL A 17 -19.56 8.62 9.73
C VAL A 17 -18.67 9.85 9.61
N LYS A 18 -18.13 10.27 10.76
CA LYS A 18 -17.21 11.39 10.81
C LYS A 18 -15.82 10.99 10.31
N ASN A 19 -15.37 9.80 10.67
CA ASN A 19 -14.03 9.32 10.37
C ASN A 19 -14.07 7.98 9.64
N VAL A 20 -13.15 7.78 8.71
CA VAL A 20 -12.93 6.51 8.01
C VAL A 20 -11.46 6.10 8.16
N ILE A 21 -11.22 4.87 8.58
CA ILE A 21 -9.90 4.25 8.62
C ILE A 21 -9.93 3.06 7.67
N LEU A 22 -9.11 3.10 6.62
CA LEU A 22 -8.89 2.01 5.68
C LEU A 22 -7.59 1.29 6.03
N MET A 23 -7.67 0.00 6.35
CA MET A 23 -6.55 -0.83 6.76
C MET A 23 -6.25 -1.85 5.66
N ILE A 24 -5.05 -1.81 5.07
CA ILE A 24 -4.66 -2.66 3.94
C ILE A 24 -3.47 -3.54 4.34
N PRO A 25 -3.68 -4.86 4.57
CA PRO A 25 -2.57 -5.81 4.63
C PRO A 25 -2.22 -6.22 3.21
N ASP A 26 -1.19 -5.59 2.63
CA ASP A 26 -0.78 -5.77 1.23
C ASP A 26 -0.45 -7.24 0.93
N GLY A 27 -0.97 -7.77 -0.18
CA GLY A 27 -0.71 -9.12 -0.65
C GLY A 27 -1.16 -10.26 0.29
N CYS A 28 -2.14 -9.99 1.17
CA CYS A 28 -2.50 -10.90 2.26
C CYS A 28 -3.61 -11.89 1.89
N SER A 29 -3.25 -13.07 1.43
CA SER A 29 -4.19 -14.18 1.20
C SER A 29 -4.73 -14.77 2.52
N LEU A 30 -5.93 -15.37 2.48
CA LEU A 30 -6.57 -16.02 3.65
C LEU A 30 -5.68 -17.01 4.43
N PRO A 31 -4.81 -17.83 3.81
CA PRO A 31 -3.93 -18.73 4.54
C PRO A 31 -2.98 -18.04 5.51
N VAL A 32 -2.63 -16.77 5.30
CA VAL A 32 -1.79 -15.99 6.22
C VAL A 32 -2.48 -15.81 7.56
N LEU A 33 -3.78 -15.53 7.57
CA LEU A 33 -4.59 -15.44 8.79
C LEU A 33 -4.59 -16.78 9.54
N SER A 34 -4.80 -17.87 8.81
CA SER A 34 -4.81 -19.21 9.38
C SER A 34 -3.46 -19.58 9.98
N LEU A 35 -2.36 -19.32 9.25
CA LEU A 35 -1.00 -19.55 9.71
C LEU A 35 -0.72 -18.74 11.00
N SER A 36 -1.09 -17.47 11.02
CA SER A 36 -0.89 -16.59 12.19
C SER A 36 -1.66 -17.07 13.43
N ARG A 37 -2.92 -17.52 13.28
CA ARG A 37 -3.70 -18.11 14.39
C ARG A 37 -3.02 -19.33 14.97
N TRP A 38 -2.59 -20.24 14.11
CA TRP A 38 -2.01 -21.50 14.55
C TRP A 38 -0.62 -21.31 15.15
N LEU A 39 0.19 -20.41 14.60
CA LEU A 39 1.51 -20.12 15.18
C LEU A 39 1.38 -19.51 16.59
N LYS A 40 0.44 -18.59 16.81
CA LYS A 40 0.15 -18.05 18.15
C LYS A 40 -0.11 -19.17 19.16
N ARG A 41 -0.86 -20.21 18.77
CA ARG A 41 -1.21 -21.33 19.63
C ARG A 41 -0.08 -22.35 19.80
N THR A 42 0.81 -22.45 18.83
CA THR A 42 1.97 -23.35 18.91
C THR A 42 2.98 -22.83 19.94
N THR A 43 3.21 -21.51 19.96
CA THR A 43 4.12 -20.85 20.90
C THR A 43 3.57 -20.81 22.34
N ASP A 44 2.26 -20.71 22.50
CA ASP A 44 1.57 -20.72 23.78
C ASP A 44 0.20 -21.42 23.66
N PRO A 45 0.07 -22.71 24.08
CA PRO A 45 -1.17 -23.46 23.98
C PRO A 45 -2.35 -22.87 24.78
N GLN A 46 -2.06 -22.02 25.79
CA GLN A 46 -3.08 -21.32 26.57
C GLN A 46 -3.47 -19.98 25.95
N ARG A 47 -2.71 -19.49 24.99
CA ARG A 47 -2.97 -18.21 24.31
C ARG A 47 -4.22 -18.29 23.46
N ASP A 48 -5.00 -17.24 23.51
CA ASP A 48 -6.11 -17.07 22.58
C ASP A 48 -5.58 -17.06 21.13
N LYS A 49 -6.10 -17.99 20.31
CA LYS A 49 -5.74 -18.10 18.90
C LYS A 49 -6.35 -17.00 18.05
N ASN A 50 -7.39 -16.30 18.54
CA ASN A 50 -8.13 -15.34 17.77
C ASN A 50 -7.26 -14.14 17.39
N LEU A 51 -7.49 -13.62 16.21
CA LEU A 51 -6.97 -12.36 15.72
C LEU A 51 -7.90 -11.22 16.17
N ASN A 52 -7.39 -10.01 16.28
CA ASN A 52 -8.20 -8.85 16.64
C ASN A 52 -9.28 -8.57 15.58
N ILE A 53 -9.00 -8.91 14.32
CA ILE A 53 -9.93 -8.72 13.20
C ILE A 53 -11.03 -9.78 13.10
N ASP A 54 -10.90 -10.95 13.74
CA ASP A 54 -11.83 -12.09 13.58
C ASP A 54 -13.30 -11.75 13.81
N PRO A 55 -13.68 -10.95 14.83
CA PRO A 55 -15.09 -10.60 15.06
C PRO A 55 -15.70 -9.69 13.98
N TYR A 56 -14.87 -9.13 13.12
CA TYR A 56 -15.26 -8.14 12.11
C TYR A 56 -15.27 -8.69 10.70
N ILE A 57 -14.77 -9.91 10.46
CA ILE A 57 -14.82 -10.55 9.14
C ILE A 57 -16.29 -10.66 8.71
N CYS A 58 -16.62 -10.12 7.53
CA CYS A 58 -18.00 -10.00 7.05
C CYS A 58 -18.19 -10.40 5.57
N GLY A 59 -17.11 -10.63 4.83
CA GLY A 59 -17.20 -11.02 3.42
C GLY A 59 -15.85 -11.22 2.77
N THR A 60 -15.86 -11.16 1.43
CA THR A 60 -14.67 -11.24 0.57
C THR A 60 -14.74 -10.19 -0.54
N VAL A 61 -13.60 -9.86 -1.13
CA VAL A 61 -13.50 -8.94 -2.26
C VAL A 61 -12.76 -9.61 -3.42
N ILE A 62 -13.35 -9.53 -4.61
CA ILE A 62 -12.73 -9.89 -5.87
C ILE A 62 -11.85 -8.71 -6.29
N THR A 63 -10.55 -8.92 -6.41
CA THR A 63 -9.57 -7.87 -6.75
C THR A 63 -9.07 -8.10 -8.18
N THR A 64 -9.31 -7.14 -9.07
CA THR A 64 -8.94 -7.23 -10.47
C THR A 64 -8.26 -5.96 -10.96
N CYS A 65 -7.43 -6.08 -12.00
CA CYS A 65 -7.11 -4.96 -12.89
C CYS A 65 -8.29 -4.65 -13.82
N SER A 66 -8.16 -3.64 -14.68
CA SER A 66 -9.15 -3.37 -15.73
C SER A 66 -9.27 -4.49 -16.77
N ASN A 67 -8.18 -5.24 -17.00
CA ASN A 67 -8.05 -6.22 -18.08
C ASN A 67 -7.52 -7.60 -17.62
N ALA A 68 -7.40 -7.85 -16.33
CA ALA A 68 -6.89 -9.14 -15.83
C ALA A 68 -7.46 -9.46 -14.43
N PRO A 69 -7.64 -10.77 -14.10
CA PRO A 69 -8.12 -11.21 -12.80
C PRO A 69 -7.07 -11.11 -11.69
N ILE A 70 -5.79 -10.95 -12.04
CA ILE A 70 -4.69 -10.78 -11.08
C ILE A 70 -4.18 -9.36 -11.19
N GLY A 71 -4.37 -8.57 -10.13
CA GLY A 71 -3.86 -7.22 -10.02
C GLY A 71 -2.53 -7.13 -9.26
N ASP A 72 -1.88 -5.96 -9.34
CA ASP A 72 -0.88 -5.55 -8.37
C ASP A 72 -1.45 -4.46 -7.44
N SER A 73 -0.69 -4.01 -6.46
CA SER A 73 -1.15 -3.03 -5.46
C SER A 73 -1.68 -1.74 -6.10
N ALA A 74 -1.06 -1.28 -7.21
CA ALA A 74 -1.45 -0.04 -7.87
C ALA A 74 -2.90 -0.07 -8.42
N PRO A 75 -3.29 -0.96 -9.34
CA PRO A 75 -4.64 -0.98 -9.87
C PRO A 75 -5.71 -1.30 -8.83
N THR A 76 -5.40 -2.15 -7.86
CA THR A 76 -6.40 -2.64 -6.90
C THR A 76 -6.70 -1.62 -5.81
N THR A 77 -5.68 -1.03 -5.19
CA THR A 77 -5.87 0.07 -4.23
C THR A 77 -6.41 1.33 -4.92
N SER A 78 -5.92 1.65 -6.13
CA SER A 78 -6.51 2.74 -6.92
C SER A 78 -8.00 2.55 -7.16
N CYS A 79 -8.45 1.31 -7.41
CA CYS A 79 -9.87 1.04 -7.58
C CYS A 79 -10.66 1.31 -6.28
N TYR A 80 -10.11 0.92 -5.11
CA TYR A 80 -10.72 1.27 -3.81
C TYR A 80 -10.86 2.77 -3.62
N MET A 81 -9.90 3.54 -4.11
CA MET A 81 -9.85 4.99 -3.91
C MET A 81 -10.63 5.79 -4.95
N THR A 82 -10.76 5.30 -6.19
CA THR A 82 -11.34 6.06 -7.31
C THR A 82 -12.64 5.48 -7.86
N GLY A 83 -12.90 4.17 -7.62
CA GLY A 83 -14.02 3.43 -8.19
C GLY A 83 -13.84 2.99 -9.64
N TYR A 84 -12.63 3.13 -10.17
CA TYR A 84 -12.28 2.65 -11.50
C TYR A 84 -11.17 1.62 -11.44
N PRO A 85 -11.33 0.44 -12.04
CA PRO A 85 -10.25 -0.51 -12.24
C PRO A 85 -9.17 0.11 -13.13
N GLN A 86 -7.91 -0.14 -12.81
CA GLN A 86 -6.77 0.43 -13.51
C GLN A 86 -5.94 -0.65 -14.20
N LEU A 87 -5.01 -0.26 -15.07
CA LEU A 87 -4.02 -1.18 -15.62
C LEU A 87 -2.94 -1.47 -14.58
N ALA A 88 -2.29 -2.63 -14.68
CA ALA A 88 -1.18 -3.00 -13.82
C ALA A 88 -0.11 -1.87 -13.77
N GLY A 89 0.32 -1.52 -12.57
CA GLY A 89 1.29 -0.45 -12.32
C GLY A 89 0.77 0.98 -12.47
N TRP A 90 -0.53 1.21 -12.68
CA TRP A 90 -1.12 2.55 -12.78
C TRP A 90 -1.69 3.02 -11.45
N VAL A 91 -1.43 4.27 -11.10
CA VAL A 91 -1.76 4.93 -9.83
C VAL A 91 -2.81 6.01 -10.08
N ALA A 92 -4.01 5.85 -9.55
CA ALA A 92 -5.16 6.78 -9.61
C ALA A 92 -5.31 7.51 -10.96
N THR A 93 -5.15 6.76 -12.06
CA THR A 93 -5.16 7.28 -13.43
C THR A 93 -6.05 6.40 -14.30
N TYR A 94 -6.98 7.00 -15.04
CA TYR A 94 -7.94 6.30 -15.88
C TYR A 94 -7.24 5.44 -16.95
N PRO A 95 -7.59 4.14 -17.09
CA PRO A 95 -6.86 3.20 -17.94
C PRO A 95 -7.04 3.46 -19.43
N LEU A 96 -6.15 2.85 -20.22
CA LEU A 96 -6.33 2.69 -21.67
C LEU A 96 -7.28 1.52 -21.95
N PRO A 97 -8.11 1.61 -23.01
CA PRO A 97 -8.93 0.48 -23.42
C PRO A 97 -8.10 -0.68 -24.00
N HIS A 98 -8.47 -1.90 -23.64
CA HIS A 98 -8.01 -3.16 -24.20
C HIS A 98 -9.24 -3.97 -24.61
N PRO A 99 -9.87 -3.69 -25.79
CA PRO A 99 -11.21 -4.16 -26.13
C PRO A 99 -11.42 -5.69 -26.09
N ASP A 100 -10.34 -6.46 -26.27
CA ASP A 100 -10.40 -7.94 -26.24
C ASP A 100 -10.31 -8.50 -24.80
N ASP A 101 -9.80 -7.71 -23.83
CA ASP A 101 -9.48 -8.16 -22.49
C ASP A 101 -10.16 -7.33 -21.38
N ASP A 102 -10.78 -6.21 -21.70
CA ASP A 102 -11.41 -5.33 -20.71
C ASP A 102 -12.52 -6.05 -19.92
N ILE A 103 -12.36 -6.12 -18.60
CA ILE A 103 -13.36 -6.70 -17.68
C ILE A 103 -14.52 -5.71 -17.48
N TYR A 104 -14.21 -4.41 -17.56
CA TYR A 104 -15.17 -3.32 -17.41
C TYR A 104 -15.13 -2.40 -18.64
N PRO A 105 -16.24 -1.74 -18.99
CA PRO A 105 -16.23 -0.77 -20.08
C PRO A 105 -15.27 0.39 -19.80
N ILE A 106 -14.34 0.64 -20.72
CA ILE A 106 -13.36 1.73 -20.63
C ILE A 106 -13.70 2.79 -21.68
N ASP A 107 -13.80 4.05 -21.26
CA ASP A 107 -14.00 5.22 -22.13
C ASP A 107 -12.66 5.69 -22.68
N PRO A 108 -12.40 5.57 -23.99
CA PRO A 108 -11.13 5.96 -24.59
C PRO A 108 -10.84 7.46 -24.47
N ASP A 109 -11.86 8.31 -24.37
CA ASP A 109 -11.70 9.77 -24.29
C ASP A 109 -11.15 10.21 -22.91
N ARG A 110 -11.23 9.34 -21.91
CA ARG A 110 -10.69 9.58 -20.57
C ARG A 110 -9.28 9.02 -20.35
N ALA A 111 -8.72 8.34 -21.33
CA ALA A 111 -7.41 7.68 -21.21
C ALA A 111 -6.34 8.62 -20.63
N TYR A 112 -5.60 8.15 -19.62
CA TYR A 112 -4.62 8.91 -18.84
C TYR A 112 -5.16 10.04 -17.95
N GLN A 113 -6.47 10.23 -17.83
CA GLN A 113 -7.04 11.25 -16.92
C GLN A 113 -6.71 10.89 -15.46
N PRO A 114 -6.09 11.78 -14.67
CA PRO A 114 -5.98 11.59 -13.21
C PRO A 114 -7.37 11.53 -12.60
N LEU A 115 -7.55 10.62 -11.64
CA LEU A 115 -8.85 10.38 -10.99
C LEU A 115 -8.82 10.88 -9.55
N THR A 116 -9.79 11.69 -9.17
CA THR A 116 -9.93 12.13 -7.77
C THR A 116 -10.06 10.92 -6.84
N THR A 117 -9.21 10.84 -5.84
CA THR A 117 -9.23 9.80 -4.82
C THR A 117 -10.19 10.13 -3.69
N LEU A 118 -10.59 9.10 -2.94
CA LEU A 118 -11.43 9.29 -1.74
C LEU A 118 -10.72 10.14 -0.67
N LEU A 119 -9.39 10.04 -0.55
CA LEU A 119 -8.59 10.90 0.33
C LEU A 119 -8.68 12.37 -0.10
N GLU A 120 -8.52 12.65 -1.38
CA GLU A 120 -8.67 14.02 -1.92
C GLU A 120 -10.09 14.54 -1.75
N ALA A 121 -11.09 13.71 -1.98
CA ALA A 121 -12.48 14.08 -1.74
C ALA A 121 -12.75 14.38 -0.25
N ALA A 122 -12.19 13.60 0.66
CA ALA A 122 -12.29 13.85 2.10
C ALA A 122 -11.69 15.20 2.47
N ARG A 123 -10.52 15.53 1.93
CA ARG A 123 -9.82 16.79 2.17
C ARG A 123 -10.51 17.99 1.51
N ILE A 124 -10.74 17.92 0.20
CA ILE A 124 -11.19 19.09 -0.59
C ILE A 124 -12.67 19.37 -0.36
N LYS A 125 -13.52 18.32 -0.40
CA LYS A 125 -14.99 18.51 -0.30
C LYS A 125 -15.48 18.63 1.13
N PHE A 126 -14.85 17.91 2.08
CA PHE A 126 -15.32 17.82 3.45
C PHE A 126 -14.40 18.52 4.46
N HIS A 127 -13.28 19.09 4.01
CA HIS A 127 -12.29 19.76 4.86
C HIS A 127 -11.85 18.89 6.05
N LYS A 128 -11.70 17.59 5.78
CA LYS A 128 -11.20 16.61 6.75
C LYS A 128 -9.69 16.60 6.75
N SER A 129 -9.08 16.28 7.89
CA SER A 129 -7.67 15.93 7.90
C SER A 129 -7.45 14.56 7.25
N VAL A 130 -6.29 14.38 6.64
CA VAL A 130 -5.97 13.16 5.89
C VAL A 130 -4.59 12.63 6.26
N GLY A 131 -4.47 11.29 6.32
CA GLY A 131 -3.23 10.65 6.71
C GLY A 131 -2.96 9.34 6.00
N LEU A 132 -1.66 9.02 5.92
CA LEU A 132 -1.12 7.78 5.38
C LEU A 132 -0.12 7.20 6.38
N VAL A 133 -0.22 5.91 6.65
CA VAL A 133 0.73 5.14 7.46
C VAL A 133 1.10 3.87 6.69
N CYS A 134 2.39 3.59 6.51
CA CYS A 134 2.85 2.41 5.79
C CYS A 134 4.19 1.90 6.33
N THR A 135 4.54 0.65 6.05
CA THR A 135 5.86 0.08 6.39
C THR A 135 6.80 -0.01 5.19
N CYS A 136 6.30 0.23 3.97
CA CYS A 136 7.11 0.47 2.77
C CYS A 136 7.60 1.92 2.72
N GLU A 137 8.33 2.26 1.67
CA GLU A 137 8.62 3.64 1.31
C GLU A 137 7.34 4.36 0.87
N PHE A 138 7.19 5.62 1.30
CA PHE A 138 5.94 6.38 1.13
C PHE A 138 5.50 6.61 -0.33
N PRO A 139 6.37 6.62 -1.38
CA PRO A 139 5.92 6.69 -2.77
C PRO A 139 5.58 5.32 -3.40
N GLN A 140 5.58 4.23 -2.61
CA GLN A 140 5.11 2.91 -3.07
C GLN A 140 3.64 2.97 -3.49
N ALA A 141 3.20 1.98 -4.29
CA ALA A 141 1.89 1.99 -4.94
C ALA A 141 0.72 2.29 -4.00
N THR A 142 0.56 1.52 -2.93
CA THR A 142 -0.61 1.62 -2.03
C THR A 142 -0.77 3.01 -1.39
N PRO A 143 0.26 3.65 -0.78
CA PRO A 143 0.11 5.04 -0.33
C PRO A 143 0.01 6.03 -1.49
N ALA A 144 0.67 5.77 -2.63
CA ALA A 144 0.57 6.61 -3.82
C ALA A 144 -0.85 6.64 -4.42
N ASP A 145 -1.54 5.50 -4.48
CA ASP A 145 -2.90 5.34 -5.00
C ASP A 145 -3.93 6.17 -4.23
N CYS A 146 -3.63 6.48 -2.98
CA CYS A 146 -4.45 7.36 -2.17
C CYS A 146 -4.24 8.85 -2.49
N SER A 147 -3.07 9.23 -3.02
CA SER A 147 -2.57 10.60 -2.87
C SER A 147 -1.78 11.16 -4.06
N SER A 148 -1.66 10.42 -5.15
CA SER A 148 -0.94 10.85 -6.37
C SER A 148 -1.51 10.20 -7.62
N HIS A 149 -1.03 10.63 -8.81
CA HIS A 149 -1.54 10.18 -10.09
C HIS A 149 -0.39 9.91 -11.06
N SER A 150 -0.29 8.67 -11.54
CA SER A 150 0.74 8.29 -12.51
C SER A 150 0.31 7.04 -13.28
N TYR A 151 0.54 7.01 -14.58
CA TYR A 151 0.38 5.80 -15.39
C TYR A 151 1.52 4.77 -15.17
N ASN A 152 2.42 5.03 -14.23
CA ASN A 152 3.52 4.12 -13.88
C ASN A 152 3.98 4.35 -12.43
N ARG A 153 3.75 3.36 -11.57
CA ARG A 153 4.13 3.34 -10.15
C ARG A 153 5.63 3.51 -9.88
N SER A 154 6.48 3.25 -10.89
CA SER A 154 7.93 3.42 -10.75
C SER A 154 8.43 4.85 -10.95
N LYS A 155 7.54 5.80 -11.28
CA LYS A 155 7.89 7.23 -11.41
C LYS A 155 7.92 7.91 -10.02
N TYR A 156 8.76 7.42 -9.14
CA TYR A 156 8.85 7.90 -7.75
C TYR A 156 9.10 9.41 -7.65
N ASP A 157 9.90 9.97 -8.54
CA ASP A 157 10.14 11.42 -8.57
C ASP A 157 8.86 12.25 -8.76
N TRP A 158 7.91 11.74 -9.56
CA TRP A 158 6.63 12.41 -9.77
C TRP A 158 5.71 12.18 -8.56
N ILE A 159 5.64 10.95 -8.09
CA ILE A 159 4.78 10.54 -6.98
C ILE A 159 5.18 11.26 -5.69
N THR A 160 6.49 11.28 -5.37
CA THR A 160 7.02 11.96 -4.17
C THR A 160 6.63 13.43 -4.13
N SER A 161 6.89 14.16 -5.23
CA SER A 161 6.55 15.58 -5.29
C SER A 161 5.03 15.80 -5.24
N GLN A 162 4.23 14.97 -5.93
CA GLN A 162 2.77 15.07 -5.82
C GLN A 162 2.28 14.84 -4.38
N GLN A 163 2.80 13.84 -3.67
CA GLN A 163 2.42 13.58 -2.27
C GLN A 163 2.77 14.76 -1.36
N ALA A 164 3.98 15.33 -1.50
CA ALA A 164 4.40 16.49 -0.72
C ALA A 164 3.50 17.71 -0.95
N HIS A 165 3.00 17.87 -2.16
CA HIS A 165 2.13 18.99 -2.56
C HIS A 165 0.63 18.69 -2.49
N ASN A 166 0.22 17.48 -2.10
CA ASN A 166 -1.20 17.12 -1.97
C ASN A 166 -1.78 17.36 -0.56
N ASN A 167 -1.10 18.15 0.27
CA ASN A 167 -1.58 18.55 1.60
C ASN A 167 -2.00 17.38 2.50
N ILE A 168 -1.18 16.33 2.57
CA ILE A 168 -1.39 15.20 3.48
C ILE A 168 -0.97 15.64 4.88
N ASP A 169 -1.90 15.74 5.83
CA ASP A 169 -1.62 16.26 7.17
C ASP A 169 -0.64 15.38 7.93
N VAL A 170 -0.82 14.06 7.90
CA VAL A 170 0.04 13.10 8.59
C VAL A 170 0.51 12.03 7.62
N LEU A 171 1.83 11.89 7.48
CA LEU A 171 2.44 10.78 6.77
C LEU A 171 3.50 10.14 7.65
N ILE A 172 3.37 8.84 7.92
CA ILE A 172 4.34 8.07 8.71
C ILE A 172 4.69 6.79 7.93
N GLY A 173 5.98 6.61 7.60
CA GLY A 173 6.39 5.45 6.80
C GLY A 173 7.88 5.37 6.53
N GLY A 174 8.28 4.55 5.57
CA GLY A 174 9.66 4.44 5.09
C GLY A 174 10.04 5.55 4.11
N GLY A 175 11.35 5.69 3.81
CA GLY A 175 11.84 6.48 2.69
C GLY A 175 12.50 7.82 3.03
N THR A 176 13.35 7.87 4.07
CA THR A 176 14.06 9.11 4.47
C THR A 176 14.88 9.73 3.34
N LYS A 177 15.41 8.91 2.41
CA LYS A 177 16.21 9.38 1.25
C LYS A 177 15.37 9.69 0.02
N LEU A 178 14.09 9.38 0.02
CA LEU A 178 13.22 9.61 -1.13
C LEU A 178 12.55 10.99 -1.09
N LEU A 179 12.42 11.59 0.08
CA LEU A 179 11.94 12.95 0.21
C LEU A 179 13.04 13.93 -0.21
N LYS A 180 12.87 14.56 -1.36
CA LYS A 180 13.81 15.54 -1.92
C LYS A 180 13.87 16.79 -1.05
N GLU A 181 15.01 17.46 -1.05
CA GLU A 181 15.23 18.69 -0.27
C GLU A 181 14.22 19.79 -0.62
N GLU A 182 13.88 19.94 -1.90
CA GLU A 182 12.89 20.92 -2.36
C GLU A 182 11.48 20.64 -1.80
N ASP A 183 11.06 19.38 -1.81
CA ASP A 183 9.76 18.96 -1.26
C ASP A 183 9.74 19.05 0.29
N GLU A 184 10.86 18.71 0.94
CA GLU A 184 11.01 18.86 2.39
C GLU A 184 10.95 20.33 2.82
N ASN A 185 11.61 21.22 2.07
CA ASN A 185 11.56 22.66 2.33
C ASN A 185 10.13 23.20 2.14
N TYR A 186 9.45 22.78 1.05
CA TYR A 186 8.05 23.14 0.83
C TYR A 186 7.16 22.73 2.02
N LEU A 187 7.29 21.50 2.50
CA LEU A 187 6.52 21.02 3.65
C LEU A 187 6.78 21.89 4.89
N LYS A 188 8.05 22.15 5.24
CA LYS A 188 8.43 22.96 6.41
C LYS A 188 7.92 24.39 6.31
N GLU A 189 8.06 25.03 5.15
CA GLU A 189 7.60 26.40 4.91
C GLU A 189 6.08 26.53 4.99
N ASN A 190 5.33 25.44 4.73
CA ASN A 190 3.88 25.39 4.79
C ASN A 190 3.33 24.76 6.09
N GLY A 191 4.18 24.60 7.12
CA GLY A 191 3.78 24.29 8.49
C GLY A 191 3.78 22.81 8.87
N TRP A 192 4.44 21.96 8.09
CA TRP A 192 4.66 20.55 8.49
C TRP A 192 5.93 20.40 9.32
N THR A 193 5.85 19.61 10.39
CA THR A 193 7.03 19.05 11.05
C THR A 193 7.52 17.84 10.25
N VAL A 194 8.76 17.88 9.79
CA VAL A 194 9.40 16.76 9.07
C VAL A 194 10.46 16.12 9.94
N LEU A 195 10.29 14.83 10.25
CA LEU A 195 11.17 14.03 11.10
C LEU A 195 11.76 12.88 10.28
N LYS A 196 13.05 12.60 10.46
CA LYS A 196 13.75 11.49 9.80
C LYS A 196 14.49 10.66 10.85
N ASP A 197 14.18 9.37 10.93
CA ASP A 197 14.74 8.40 11.90
C ASP A 197 14.64 8.87 13.36
N ASP A 198 13.60 9.62 13.70
CA ASP A 198 13.35 10.18 15.04
C ASP A 198 12.02 9.69 15.63
N LYS A 199 12.03 8.46 16.14
CA LYS A 199 10.87 7.85 16.81
C LYS A 199 10.38 8.69 18.00
N SER A 200 11.31 9.17 18.83
CA SER A 200 10.96 9.97 20.01
C SER A 200 10.35 11.32 19.63
N GLY A 201 10.86 11.94 18.56
CA GLY A 201 10.28 13.16 17.99
C GLY A 201 8.87 12.92 17.47
N MET A 202 8.63 11.81 16.76
CA MET A 202 7.30 11.44 16.28
C MET A 202 6.29 11.28 17.43
N GLU A 203 6.66 10.56 18.49
CA GLU A 203 5.81 10.31 19.67
C GLU A 203 5.48 11.60 20.44
N LYS A 204 6.40 12.55 20.47
CA LYS A 204 6.28 13.81 21.25
C LYS A 204 5.84 15.01 20.43
N CYS A 205 5.74 14.89 19.12
CA CYS A 205 5.32 15.98 18.25
C CYS A 205 3.94 16.49 18.67
N MET A 206 3.80 17.80 18.86
CA MET A 206 2.54 18.42 19.25
C MET A 206 1.79 19.04 18.05
N GLU A 207 2.49 19.25 16.93
CA GLU A 207 1.91 19.83 15.73
C GLU A 207 0.93 18.86 15.07
N SER A 208 -0.16 19.37 14.54
CA SER A 208 -1.18 18.57 13.84
C SER A 208 -0.73 18.05 12.47
N LYS A 209 0.26 18.72 11.86
CA LYS A 209 0.81 18.35 10.56
C LYS A 209 2.21 17.78 10.70
N MET A 210 2.40 16.52 10.34
CA MET A 210 3.67 15.82 10.53
C MET A 210 3.95 14.79 9.44
N TRP A 211 5.18 14.81 8.92
CA TRP A 211 5.76 13.71 8.16
C TRP A 211 6.90 13.09 8.97
N ALA A 212 6.80 11.82 9.30
CA ALA A 212 7.82 11.07 10.03
C ALA A 212 8.27 9.87 9.22
N LEU A 213 9.50 9.92 8.71
CA LEU A 213 10.07 8.94 7.80
C LEU A 213 11.18 8.14 8.48
N PHE A 214 11.21 6.82 8.24
CA PHE A 214 12.15 5.88 8.84
C PHE A 214 12.82 5.01 7.77
N GLY A 215 14.09 4.67 8.01
CA GLY A 215 14.87 3.90 7.07
C GLY A 215 15.13 4.62 5.74
N ASP A 216 16.21 4.26 5.07
CA ASP A 216 16.63 4.92 3.82
C ASP A 216 15.59 4.75 2.69
N GLN A 217 15.09 3.53 2.53
CA GLN A 217 14.06 3.14 1.55
C GLN A 217 12.78 2.76 2.30
N SER A 218 12.69 1.57 2.83
CA SER A 218 11.56 1.07 3.60
C SER A 218 11.94 0.82 5.06
N MET A 219 10.96 0.64 5.92
CA MET A 219 11.17 0.19 7.30
C MET A 219 11.59 -1.28 7.34
N ALA A 220 12.16 -1.73 8.45
CA ALA A 220 12.49 -3.12 8.67
C ALA A 220 11.23 -4.01 8.73
N TYR A 221 11.37 -5.29 8.38
CA TYR A 221 10.36 -6.31 8.71
C TYR A 221 10.14 -6.36 10.22
N GLU A 222 8.94 -6.65 10.66
CA GLU A 222 8.61 -6.67 12.08
C GLU A 222 9.47 -7.65 12.89
N ALA A 223 9.83 -8.81 12.32
CA ALA A 223 10.75 -9.77 12.95
C ALA A 223 12.11 -9.14 13.27
N ASP A 224 12.63 -8.31 12.37
CA ASP A 224 13.94 -7.67 12.46
C ASP A 224 13.88 -6.39 13.31
N ARG A 225 12.82 -5.59 13.14
CA ARG A 225 12.55 -4.39 13.92
C ARG A 225 12.52 -4.65 15.43
N LYS A 226 11.94 -5.76 15.87
CA LYS A 226 11.86 -6.15 17.30
C LYS A 226 13.22 -6.21 17.99
N ARG A 227 14.29 -6.35 17.25
CA ARG A 227 15.68 -6.33 17.78
C ARG A 227 16.23 -4.93 17.95
N ASN A 228 15.65 -3.94 17.27
CA ASN A 228 16.02 -2.53 17.31
C ASN A 228 14.80 -1.62 17.50
N LYS A 229 13.86 -2.05 18.35
CA LYS A 229 12.55 -1.39 18.58
C LYS A 229 12.62 0.10 18.99
N ASP A 230 13.79 0.54 19.44
CA ASP A 230 13.99 1.94 19.84
C ASP A 230 14.32 2.84 18.65
N LYS A 231 14.66 2.27 17.49
CA LYS A 231 15.00 3.03 16.27
C LYS A 231 13.79 3.29 15.38
N GLU A 232 12.96 2.27 15.19
CA GLU A 232 11.77 2.36 14.34
C GLU A 232 10.52 2.07 15.15
N PRO A 233 9.42 2.82 14.93
CA PRO A 233 8.13 2.52 15.56
C PRO A 233 7.51 1.24 14.96
N SER A 234 6.65 0.59 15.71
CA SER A 234 5.76 -0.45 15.19
C SER A 234 4.61 0.18 14.40
N LEU A 235 3.96 -0.61 13.54
CA LEU A 235 2.78 -0.17 12.81
C LEU A 235 1.65 0.28 13.74
N ALA A 236 1.50 -0.35 14.90
CA ALA A 236 0.53 0.04 15.92
C ALA A 236 0.84 1.41 16.53
N GLU A 237 2.12 1.68 16.90
CA GLU A 237 2.56 2.98 17.42
C GLU A 237 2.35 4.10 16.37
N MET A 238 2.68 3.84 15.10
CA MET A 238 2.44 4.79 14.00
C MET A 238 0.94 5.08 13.82
N THR A 239 0.12 4.04 13.86
CA THR A 239 -1.35 4.16 13.74
C THR A 239 -1.93 4.98 14.89
N GLU A 240 -1.48 4.76 16.13
CA GLU A 240 -1.93 5.49 17.30
C GLU A 240 -1.59 6.99 17.21
N VAL A 241 -0.35 7.31 16.81
CA VAL A 241 0.10 8.70 16.60
C VAL A 241 -0.72 9.37 15.49
N ALA A 242 -0.91 8.70 14.35
CA ALA A 242 -1.70 9.24 13.24
C ALA A 242 -3.15 9.53 13.65
N ILE A 243 -3.82 8.58 14.29
CA ILE A 243 -5.20 8.76 14.78
C ILE A 243 -5.28 9.91 15.79
N SER A 244 -4.33 10.01 16.73
CA SER A 244 -4.30 11.06 17.71
C SER A 244 -4.29 12.45 17.07
N LYS A 245 -3.41 12.67 16.08
CA LYS A 245 -3.30 13.94 15.37
C LYS A 245 -4.51 14.26 14.49
N LEU A 246 -4.93 13.29 13.69
CA LEU A 246 -6.03 13.50 12.74
C LEU A 246 -7.38 13.70 13.43
N SER A 247 -7.58 13.10 14.60
CA SER A 247 -8.83 13.24 15.39
C SER A 247 -9.05 14.62 15.97
N GLU A 248 -8.04 15.49 15.99
CA GLU A 248 -8.17 16.90 16.40
C GLU A 248 -9.00 17.72 15.40
N CYS A 249 -9.12 17.27 14.15
CA CYS A 249 -9.93 17.96 13.15
C CYS A 249 -11.43 17.89 13.47
N ALA A 250 -12.06 19.07 13.60
CA ALA A 250 -13.49 19.17 13.91
C ALA A 250 -14.38 18.48 12.86
N ASN A 251 -13.94 18.44 11.60
CA ASN A 251 -14.66 17.79 10.49
C ASN A 251 -14.39 16.28 10.39
N GLY A 252 -13.48 15.74 11.22
CA GLY A 252 -13.04 14.35 11.17
C GLY A 252 -11.93 14.10 10.17
N PHE A 253 -11.67 12.82 9.86
CA PHE A 253 -10.51 12.44 9.07
C PHE A 253 -10.74 11.23 8.15
N PHE A 254 -9.82 11.09 7.19
CA PHE A 254 -9.55 9.86 6.46
C PHE A 254 -8.12 9.41 6.78
N LEU A 255 -7.95 8.15 7.13
CA LEU A 255 -6.64 7.53 7.37
C LEU A 255 -6.54 6.21 6.61
N MET A 256 -5.48 6.04 5.81
CA MET A 256 -5.08 4.73 5.30
C MET A 256 -3.88 4.22 6.11
N VAL A 257 -3.94 2.94 6.50
CA VAL A 257 -2.86 2.23 7.21
C VAL A 257 -2.54 0.95 6.47
N GLU A 258 -1.29 0.79 6.09
CA GLU A 258 -0.83 -0.34 5.31
C GLU A 258 0.21 -1.19 6.04
N GLY A 259 -0.05 -2.51 6.06
CA GLY A 259 0.93 -3.54 6.42
C GLY A 259 1.67 -4.02 5.17
N SER A 260 2.56 -3.21 4.64
CA SER A 260 3.16 -3.36 3.31
C SER A 260 4.08 -4.58 3.18
N LYS A 261 4.77 -4.93 4.26
CA LYS A 261 5.81 -5.96 4.23
C LYS A 261 5.28 -7.40 4.16
N ILE A 262 3.97 -7.60 4.34
CA ILE A 262 3.34 -8.91 4.18
C ILE A 262 3.49 -9.37 2.73
N ASP A 263 3.24 -8.49 1.76
CA ASP A 263 3.41 -8.74 0.34
C ASP A 263 4.85 -9.08 -0.04
N TRP A 264 5.81 -8.28 0.44
CA TRP A 264 7.22 -8.51 0.13
C TRP A 264 7.74 -9.83 0.71
N ALA A 265 7.30 -10.19 1.92
CA ALA A 265 7.57 -11.51 2.50
C ALA A 265 6.95 -12.63 1.66
N ALA A 266 5.73 -12.43 1.16
CA ALA A 266 5.05 -13.38 0.28
C ALA A 266 5.78 -13.58 -1.04
N HIS A 267 6.31 -12.54 -1.67
CA HIS A 267 7.17 -12.62 -2.85
C HIS A 267 8.44 -13.44 -2.63
N ASN A 268 8.98 -13.42 -1.41
CA ASN A 268 10.12 -14.25 -1.02
C ASN A 268 9.71 -15.65 -0.52
N ASN A 269 8.41 -15.95 -0.39
CA ASN A 269 7.87 -17.14 0.28
C ASN A 269 8.40 -17.27 1.71
N ASP A 270 8.57 -16.13 2.38
CA ASP A 270 9.09 -16.01 3.74
C ASP A 270 7.97 -16.11 4.77
N LEU A 271 7.76 -17.32 5.30
CA LEU A 271 6.75 -17.58 6.32
C LEU A 271 6.92 -16.71 7.57
N ARG A 272 8.17 -16.42 7.97
CA ARG A 272 8.44 -15.65 9.19
C ARG A 272 8.10 -14.17 8.99
N GLY A 273 8.55 -13.60 7.89
CA GLY A 273 8.20 -12.24 7.49
C GLY A 273 6.69 -12.06 7.41
N MET A 274 5.99 -12.93 6.65
CA MET A 274 4.53 -12.87 6.49
C MET A 274 3.78 -12.87 7.82
N VAL A 275 4.14 -13.77 8.74
CA VAL A 275 3.42 -13.92 10.02
C VAL A 275 3.68 -12.77 10.98
N ASP A 276 4.93 -12.32 11.10
CA ASP A 276 5.25 -11.25 12.03
C ASP A 276 4.71 -9.90 11.58
N ASP A 277 4.81 -9.60 10.28
CA ASP A 277 4.25 -8.37 9.73
C ASP A 277 2.71 -8.37 9.75
N PHE A 278 2.08 -9.53 9.49
CA PHE A 278 0.64 -9.67 9.70
C PHE A 278 0.24 -9.51 11.18
N ALA A 279 1.03 -10.04 12.12
CA ALA A 279 0.76 -9.86 13.54
C ALA A 279 0.89 -8.40 13.98
N ALA A 280 1.86 -7.65 13.42
CA ALA A 280 1.99 -6.21 13.63
C ALA A 280 0.80 -5.44 13.05
N PHE A 281 0.32 -5.84 11.87
CA PHE A 281 -0.88 -5.29 11.25
C PHE A 281 -2.14 -5.57 12.09
N ASP A 282 -2.32 -6.78 12.59
CA ASP A 282 -3.45 -7.14 13.48
C ASP A 282 -3.45 -6.31 14.79
N GLN A 283 -2.26 -5.93 15.31
CA GLN A 283 -2.16 -5.01 16.44
C GLN A 283 -2.53 -3.57 16.05
N ALA A 284 -2.14 -3.11 14.85
CA ALA A 284 -2.56 -1.80 14.34
C ALA A 284 -4.08 -1.76 14.11
N CYS A 285 -4.67 -2.85 13.61
CA CYS A 285 -6.13 -2.99 13.52
C CYS A 285 -6.79 -2.88 14.89
N LYS A 286 -6.20 -3.48 15.93
CA LYS A 286 -6.72 -3.34 17.30
C LYS A 286 -6.77 -1.88 17.74
N VAL A 287 -5.71 -1.10 17.49
CA VAL A 287 -5.65 0.34 17.80
C VAL A 287 -6.79 1.09 17.09
N ALA A 288 -6.96 0.88 15.79
CA ALA A 288 -8.01 1.52 15.00
C ALA A 288 -9.42 1.13 15.48
N LEU A 289 -9.66 -0.17 15.75
CA LEU A 289 -10.93 -0.69 16.22
C LEU A 289 -11.29 -0.21 17.64
N ASP A 290 -10.33 -0.14 18.54
CA ASP A 290 -10.55 0.35 19.90
C ASP A 290 -10.84 1.86 19.91
N PHE A 291 -10.14 2.63 19.07
CA PHE A 291 -10.48 4.04 18.84
C PHE A 291 -11.91 4.19 18.29
N ALA A 292 -12.26 3.44 17.23
CA ALA A 292 -13.56 3.53 16.57
C ALA A 292 -14.72 3.21 17.52
N LYS A 293 -14.57 2.20 18.36
CA LYS A 293 -15.57 1.85 19.40
C LYS A 293 -15.74 2.95 20.43
N LYS A 294 -14.64 3.58 20.85
CA LYS A 294 -14.64 4.66 21.84
C LYS A 294 -15.22 5.95 21.28
N ASP A 295 -14.86 6.28 20.05
CA ASP A 295 -15.32 7.48 19.33
C ASP A 295 -16.80 7.40 18.94
N GLY A 296 -17.29 6.23 18.56
CA GLY A 296 -18.69 5.99 18.19
C GLY A 296 -19.16 6.64 16.88
N ASN A 297 -18.23 7.25 16.11
CA ASN A 297 -18.52 7.90 14.82
C ASN A 297 -17.40 7.65 13.77
N THR A 298 -16.73 6.53 13.92
CA THR A 298 -15.64 6.07 13.06
C THR A 298 -15.99 4.71 12.46
N ALA A 299 -15.83 4.56 11.14
CA ALA A 299 -15.83 3.26 10.47
C ALA A 299 -14.38 2.79 10.22
N VAL A 300 -14.16 1.49 10.38
CA VAL A 300 -12.89 0.83 10.04
C VAL A 300 -13.17 -0.22 9.00
N VAL A 301 -12.46 -0.18 7.87
CA VAL A 301 -12.54 -1.17 6.79
C VAL A 301 -11.18 -1.82 6.65
N ILE A 302 -11.13 -3.14 6.68
CA ILE A 302 -9.90 -3.93 6.68
C ILE A 302 -9.99 -4.89 5.50
N VAL A 303 -9.15 -4.70 4.50
CA VAL A 303 -9.20 -5.47 3.25
C VAL A 303 -7.82 -5.51 2.60
N PRO A 304 -7.29 -6.69 2.22
CA PRO A 304 -6.12 -6.76 1.34
C PRO A 304 -6.42 -6.16 -0.03
N ASP A 305 -5.39 -5.68 -0.69
CA ASP A 305 -5.49 -5.19 -2.06
C ASP A 305 -5.48 -6.33 -3.09
N HIS A 306 -4.74 -7.42 -2.83
CA HIS A 306 -4.73 -8.67 -3.61
C HIS A 306 -4.22 -9.84 -2.76
N GLY A 307 -4.26 -11.05 -3.31
CA GLY A 307 -3.57 -12.22 -2.79
C GLY A 307 -2.14 -12.32 -3.32
N ASN A 308 -1.28 -13.11 -2.64
CA ASN A 308 0.09 -13.36 -3.07
C ASN A 308 0.57 -14.75 -2.66
N SER A 309 1.58 -15.27 -3.38
CA SER A 309 2.35 -16.49 -3.13
C SER A 309 1.61 -17.82 -3.21
N GLY A 310 0.29 -17.83 -3.09
CA GLY A 310 -0.50 -19.05 -3.04
C GLY A 310 -0.08 -19.99 -1.90
N LEU A 311 0.09 -19.42 -0.70
CA LEU A 311 0.42 -20.16 0.52
C LEU A 311 -0.63 -21.23 0.81
N SER A 312 -0.19 -22.43 1.17
CA SER A 312 -1.05 -23.48 1.70
C SER A 312 -0.49 -24.07 3.01
N ILE A 313 -1.38 -24.37 3.96
CA ILE A 313 -1.06 -25.21 5.12
C ILE A 313 -1.36 -26.65 4.69
N GLY A 314 -0.29 -27.37 4.40
CA GLY A 314 -0.32 -28.67 3.74
C GLY A 314 0.48 -28.62 2.44
N ARG A 315 1.38 -29.59 2.25
CA ARG A 315 2.26 -29.66 1.08
C ARG A 315 2.08 -30.97 0.33
N ARG A 316 2.33 -30.95 -0.97
CA ARG A 316 2.07 -32.07 -1.88
C ARG A 316 2.82 -33.36 -1.48
N ASP A 317 4.04 -33.23 -0.97
CA ASP A 317 4.90 -34.35 -0.57
C ASP A 317 4.70 -34.80 0.88
N MET A 318 3.71 -34.23 1.59
CA MET A 318 3.36 -34.62 2.95
C MET A 318 2.39 -35.80 2.93
N SER A 319 2.88 -36.97 3.29
CA SER A 319 2.05 -38.14 3.55
C SER A 319 1.47 -38.07 4.98
N ASN A 320 0.29 -38.67 5.17
CA ASN A 320 -0.35 -38.81 6.48
C ASN A 320 -0.48 -37.47 7.27
N TYR A 321 -0.90 -36.42 6.61
CA TYR A 321 -1.05 -35.10 7.24
C TYR A 321 -2.12 -35.08 8.36
N ALA A 322 -3.10 -35.97 8.32
CA ALA A 322 -4.09 -36.14 9.40
C ALA A 322 -3.46 -36.60 10.73
N GLY A 323 -2.30 -37.26 10.70
CA GLY A 323 -1.54 -37.66 11.88
C GLY A 323 -0.44 -36.66 12.30
N LYS A 324 -0.32 -35.51 11.64
CA LYS A 324 0.68 -34.50 11.99
C LYS A 324 0.24 -33.66 13.17
N THR A 325 1.15 -33.46 14.10
CA THR A 325 0.93 -32.56 15.25
C THR A 325 1.18 -31.09 14.83
N MET A 326 0.77 -30.17 15.71
CA MET A 326 1.11 -28.74 15.55
C MET A 326 2.62 -28.52 15.44
N ARG A 327 3.41 -29.24 16.24
CA ARG A 327 4.87 -29.16 16.19
C ARG A 327 5.43 -29.67 14.86
N ASP A 328 4.86 -30.71 14.27
CA ASP A 328 5.29 -31.21 12.95
C ASP A 328 5.02 -30.21 11.84
N LEU A 329 3.95 -29.43 11.96
CA LEU A 329 3.55 -28.46 10.96
C LEU A 329 4.25 -27.10 11.12
N PHE A 330 4.40 -26.60 12.35
CA PHE A 330 4.78 -25.22 12.63
C PHE A 330 6.05 -25.07 13.49
N GLY A 331 6.52 -26.11 14.18
CA GLY A 331 7.50 -26.00 15.25
C GLY A 331 8.83 -25.38 14.87
N ASN A 332 9.30 -25.57 13.63
CA ASN A 332 10.53 -24.92 13.18
C ASN A 332 10.36 -23.40 12.97
N LEU A 333 9.15 -22.96 12.67
CA LEU A 333 8.87 -21.54 12.47
C LEU A 333 8.93 -20.74 13.77
N GLU A 334 8.62 -21.39 14.91
CA GLU A 334 8.77 -20.78 16.24
C GLU A 334 10.21 -20.38 16.55
N ASN A 335 11.17 -21.18 16.07
CA ASN A 335 12.58 -20.99 16.32
C ASN A 335 13.24 -19.97 15.35
N CYS A 336 12.51 -19.53 14.31
CA CYS A 336 13.00 -18.50 13.41
C CYS A 336 12.71 -17.12 14.02
N HIS A 337 13.75 -16.31 14.20
CA HIS A 337 13.66 -15.04 14.90
C HIS A 337 13.90 -13.82 13.98
N LEU A 338 14.18 -14.05 12.71
CA LEU A 338 14.42 -13.03 11.69
C LEU A 338 13.62 -13.33 10.43
N SER A 339 13.36 -12.29 9.66
CA SER A 339 12.91 -12.44 8.28
C SER A 339 14.01 -13.09 7.42
N ALA A 340 13.65 -13.56 6.25
CA ALA A 340 14.61 -14.08 5.28
C ALA A 340 15.63 -13.00 4.87
N ASP A 341 15.21 -11.74 4.76
CA ASP A 341 16.09 -10.60 4.46
C ASP A 341 17.04 -10.30 5.63
N GLY A 342 16.52 -10.28 6.86
CA GLY A 342 17.36 -10.09 8.05
C GLY A 342 18.40 -11.21 8.24
N LEU A 343 18.04 -12.47 7.88
CA LEU A 343 18.99 -13.57 7.83
C LEU A 343 20.05 -13.39 6.75
N ALA A 344 19.63 -12.97 5.55
CA ALA A 344 20.54 -12.71 4.42
C ALA A 344 21.56 -11.61 4.75
N ASP A 345 21.10 -10.54 5.37
CA ASP A 345 21.98 -9.44 5.82
C ASP A 345 23.01 -9.92 6.84
N LYS A 346 22.58 -10.72 7.83
CA LYS A 346 23.51 -11.30 8.81
C LYS A 346 24.51 -12.25 8.16
N ILE A 347 24.06 -13.13 7.28
CA ILE A 347 24.94 -14.08 6.56
C ILE A 347 25.97 -13.33 5.72
N ASN A 348 25.57 -12.23 5.07
CA ASN A 348 26.46 -11.39 4.29
C ASN A 348 27.47 -10.60 5.14
N SER A 349 27.23 -10.49 6.46
CA SER A 349 28.10 -9.75 7.39
C SER A 349 29.10 -10.62 8.17
N ILE A 350 29.01 -11.97 8.05
CA ILE A 350 29.85 -12.91 8.79
C ILE A 350 30.66 -13.81 7.84
N PRO A 351 31.79 -14.42 8.32
CA PRO A 351 32.48 -15.45 7.57
C PRO A 351 31.59 -16.67 7.30
N PHE A 352 31.77 -17.31 6.13
CA PHE A 352 30.97 -18.50 5.76
C PHE A 352 31.06 -19.64 6.78
N SER A 353 32.21 -19.79 7.46
CA SER A 353 32.38 -20.78 8.55
C SER A 353 31.40 -20.63 9.70
N ASP A 354 30.84 -19.44 9.91
CA ASP A 354 29.94 -19.13 11.02
C ASP A 354 28.45 -19.26 10.64
N VAL A 355 28.15 -19.48 9.35
CA VAL A 355 26.75 -19.61 8.87
C VAL A 355 25.98 -20.70 9.59
N GLN A 356 26.58 -21.88 9.81
CA GLN A 356 25.93 -22.97 10.53
C GLN A 356 25.57 -22.60 11.98
N LYS A 357 26.47 -21.87 12.65
CA LYS A 357 26.25 -21.38 14.01
C LYS A 357 25.11 -20.36 14.04
N LEU A 358 25.08 -19.45 13.05
CA LEU A 358 24.02 -18.47 12.90
C LEU A 358 22.66 -19.16 12.66
N MET A 359 22.57 -20.08 11.70
CA MET A 359 21.31 -20.80 11.42
C MET A 359 20.79 -21.59 12.61
N GLN A 360 21.69 -22.23 13.38
CA GLN A 360 21.30 -22.92 14.61
C GLN A 360 20.76 -21.94 15.67
N ALA A 361 21.36 -20.75 15.80
CA ALA A 361 20.96 -19.75 16.78
C ALA A 361 19.66 -19.04 16.40
N GLU A 362 19.48 -18.70 15.11
CA GLU A 362 18.37 -17.89 14.65
C GLU A 362 17.17 -18.70 14.15
N CYS A 363 17.38 -19.96 13.72
CA CYS A 363 16.32 -20.79 13.15
C CYS A 363 16.20 -22.18 13.82
N GLY A 364 17.03 -22.50 14.81
CA GLY A 364 16.96 -23.76 15.56
C GLY A 364 17.40 -25.01 14.79
N PHE A 365 18.00 -24.87 13.60
CA PHE A 365 18.46 -26.00 12.80
C PHE A 365 19.78 -25.71 12.07
N LYS A 366 20.45 -26.79 11.65
CA LYS A 366 21.62 -26.74 10.81
C LYS A 366 21.27 -27.00 9.35
N LEU A 367 21.96 -26.34 8.44
CA LEU A 367 21.89 -26.61 7.01
C LEU A 367 22.60 -27.94 6.69
N THR A 368 22.09 -28.67 5.72
CA THR A 368 22.78 -29.81 5.11
C THR A 368 23.95 -29.33 4.26
N ASP A 369 24.90 -30.23 3.93
CA ASP A 369 26.03 -29.87 3.06
C ASP A 369 25.58 -29.38 1.69
N LYS A 370 24.49 -29.95 1.15
CA LYS A 370 23.89 -29.51 -0.11
C LYS A 370 23.29 -28.10 -0.02
N GLU A 371 22.60 -27.78 1.09
CA GLU A 371 22.05 -26.45 1.32
C GLU A 371 23.16 -25.40 1.51
N LEU A 372 24.25 -25.77 2.20
CA LEU A 372 25.41 -24.91 2.34
C LEU A 372 26.10 -24.64 1.00
N GLU A 373 26.25 -25.66 0.16
CA GLU A 373 26.80 -25.50 -1.18
C GLU A 373 25.91 -24.64 -2.06
N PHE A 374 24.58 -24.85 -2.00
CA PHE A 374 23.61 -24.01 -2.69
C PHE A 374 23.69 -22.56 -2.24
N LEU A 375 23.74 -22.31 -0.93
CA LEU A 375 23.80 -20.97 -0.35
C LEU A 375 25.04 -20.19 -0.82
N LYS A 376 26.20 -20.85 -0.92
CA LYS A 376 27.43 -20.23 -1.44
C LYS A 376 27.27 -19.66 -2.84
N ASN A 377 26.37 -20.23 -3.64
CA ASN A 377 26.19 -19.92 -5.04
C ASN A 377 24.99 -18.98 -5.29
N CYS A 378 24.29 -18.53 -4.23
CA CYS A 378 23.16 -17.62 -4.37
C CYS A 378 23.55 -16.28 -4.98
N LYS A 379 22.65 -15.71 -5.78
CA LYS A 379 22.85 -14.48 -6.55
C LYS A 379 23.34 -13.30 -5.70
N GLU A 380 22.82 -13.16 -4.49
CA GLU A 380 23.07 -11.99 -3.62
C GLU A 380 24.05 -12.31 -2.47
N TYR A 381 24.68 -13.49 -2.49
CA TYR A 381 25.69 -13.82 -1.50
C TYR A 381 27.01 -13.11 -1.80
N LYS A 382 27.38 -12.12 -0.98
CA LYS A 382 28.54 -11.23 -1.22
C LYS A 382 29.90 -11.95 -1.21
N GLN A 383 30.03 -13.08 -0.51
CA GLN A 383 31.26 -13.85 -0.41
C GLN A 383 31.24 -15.10 -1.34
N SER A 384 30.37 -15.13 -2.34
CA SER A 384 30.31 -16.22 -3.31
C SER A 384 31.64 -16.38 -4.08
N PRO A 385 32.10 -17.60 -4.32
CA PRO A 385 33.24 -17.84 -5.19
C PRO A 385 32.93 -17.57 -6.67
N ILE A 386 31.66 -17.49 -7.05
CA ILE A 386 31.20 -17.20 -8.41
C ILE A 386 31.14 -15.69 -8.61
N PRO A 387 31.72 -15.13 -9.67
CA PRO A 387 31.65 -13.70 -9.96
C PRO A 387 30.19 -13.19 -10.01
N GLU A 388 29.97 -11.98 -9.49
CA GLU A 388 28.62 -11.40 -9.40
C GLU A 388 27.94 -11.27 -10.76
N GLU A 389 28.69 -10.89 -11.79
CA GLU A 389 28.20 -10.76 -13.17
C GLU A 389 27.68 -12.09 -13.72
N GLU A 390 28.40 -13.19 -13.45
CA GLU A 390 28.01 -14.53 -13.87
C GLU A 390 26.73 -14.97 -13.14
N ARG A 391 26.62 -14.70 -11.85
CA ARG A 391 25.43 -14.98 -11.05
C ARG A 391 24.20 -14.16 -11.50
N LYS A 392 24.40 -12.90 -11.86
CA LYS A 392 23.33 -12.02 -12.37
C LYS A 392 22.82 -12.43 -13.76
N GLN A 393 23.67 -13.05 -14.58
CA GLN A 393 23.31 -13.50 -15.92
C GLN A 393 22.68 -14.90 -15.93
N ALA A 394 22.68 -15.60 -14.80
CA ALA A 394 22.07 -16.92 -14.71
C ALA A 394 20.56 -16.85 -14.98
N SER A 395 20.05 -17.70 -15.88
CA SER A 395 18.64 -17.81 -16.18
C SER A 395 17.88 -18.56 -15.06
N ASP A 396 16.58 -18.34 -14.98
CA ASP A 396 15.72 -19.09 -14.05
C ASP A 396 15.91 -20.60 -14.18
N GLY A 397 15.99 -21.29 -13.04
CA GLY A 397 16.22 -22.73 -12.98
C GLY A 397 17.68 -23.14 -12.84
N THR A 398 18.65 -22.21 -12.90
CA THR A 398 20.04 -22.48 -12.54
C THR A 398 20.28 -22.39 -11.04
N LEU A 399 21.33 -23.05 -10.55
CA LEU A 399 21.62 -23.17 -9.11
C LEU A 399 21.80 -21.82 -8.40
N TYR A 400 22.24 -20.78 -9.10
CA TYR A 400 22.57 -19.46 -8.57
C TYR A 400 21.70 -18.33 -9.14
N SER A 401 20.58 -18.66 -9.81
CA SER A 401 19.58 -17.67 -10.22
C SER A 401 18.69 -17.19 -9.07
N THR A 402 18.65 -17.96 -7.98
CA THR A 402 17.82 -17.66 -6.81
C THR A 402 18.53 -16.71 -5.87
N GLY A 403 17.86 -15.65 -5.42
CA GLY A 403 18.35 -14.72 -4.42
C GLY A 403 18.58 -15.36 -3.05
N LEU A 404 19.47 -14.77 -2.25
CA LEU A 404 19.85 -15.30 -0.93
C LEU A 404 18.65 -15.37 0.02
N SER A 405 17.86 -14.32 0.13
CA SER A 405 16.68 -14.26 1.01
C SER A 405 15.67 -15.36 0.65
N ARG A 406 15.33 -15.50 -0.62
CA ARG A 406 14.41 -16.55 -1.09
C ARG A 406 14.95 -17.95 -0.82
N THR A 407 16.23 -18.18 -0.98
CA THR A 407 16.88 -19.46 -0.67
C THR A 407 16.74 -19.80 0.82
N LEU A 408 16.97 -18.83 1.70
CA LEU A 408 16.81 -19.01 3.13
C LEU A 408 15.35 -19.29 3.52
N ALA A 409 14.41 -18.56 2.94
CA ALA A 409 12.97 -18.81 3.10
C ALA A 409 12.59 -20.23 2.67
N GLN A 410 13.12 -20.72 1.55
CA GLN A 410 12.90 -22.10 1.10
C GLN A 410 13.46 -23.14 2.08
N PHE A 411 14.64 -22.92 2.67
CA PHE A 411 15.21 -23.82 3.67
C PHE A 411 14.34 -23.88 4.94
N ILE A 412 13.77 -22.76 5.36
CA ILE A 412 12.83 -22.70 6.49
C ILE A 412 11.54 -23.44 6.12
N THR A 413 10.95 -23.12 4.98
CA THR A 413 9.69 -23.71 4.50
C THR A 413 9.79 -25.23 4.34
N ALA A 414 10.93 -25.75 3.84
CA ALA A 414 11.17 -27.18 3.70
C ALA A 414 11.07 -27.96 5.03
N ARG A 415 11.22 -27.27 6.16
CA ARG A 415 11.14 -27.84 7.52
C ARG A 415 9.78 -27.62 8.17
N THR A 416 8.79 -27.19 7.40
CA THR A 416 7.40 -26.96 7.84
C THR A 416 6.44 -27.80 7.03
N GLY A 417 5.17 -27.79 7.40
CA GLY A 417 4.07 -28.37 6.63
C GLY A 417 3.46 -27.44 5.58
N MET A 418 4.10 -26.31 5.27
CA MET A 418 3.61 -25.29 4.36
C MET A 418 4.19 -25.46 2.96
N ALA A 419 3.48 -24.93 1.97
CA ALA A 419 3.93 -24.83 0.59
C ALA A 419 3.41 -23.55 -0.07
N PHE A 420 4.04 -23.19 -1.18
CA PHE A 420 3.69 -22.06 -2.02
C PHE A 420 3.53 -22.51 -3.46
N THR A 421 2.64 -21.88 -4.22
CA THR A 421 2.41 -22.19 -5.64
C THR A 421 3.16 -21.24 -6.56
N THR A 422 3.44 -20.02 -6.10
CA THR A 422 4.09 -18.96 -6.88
C THR A 422 4.93 -18.03 -5.99
N ASN A 423 5.64 -17.10 -6.61
CA ASN A 423 6.29 -15.96 -5.97
C ASN A 423 5.63 -14.63 -6.36
N GLY A 424 4.50 -14.67 -7.00
CA GLY A 424 3.75 -13.52 -7.49
C GLY A 424 2.36 -13.48 -6.91
N HIS A 425 1.62 -12.48 -7.36
CA HIS A 425 0.25 -12.28 -6.95
C HIS A 425 -0.66 -13.42 -7.41
N THR A 426 -1.77 -13.57 -6.74
CA THR A 426 -2.76 -14.61 -6.99
C THR A 426 -4.15 -14.00 -7.12
N GLY A 427 -5.04 -14.66 -7.86
CA GLY A 427 -6.34 -14.13 -8.24
C GLY A 427 -7.52 -14.68 -7.44
N GLU A 428 -7.27 -15.21 -6.24
CA GLU A 428 -8.35 -15.56 -5.31
C GLU A 428 -8.93 -14.32 -4.64
N GLU A 429 -10.17 -14.43 -4.15
CA GLU A 429 -10.79 -13.38 -3.36
C GLU A 429 -10.03 -13.15 -2.04
N VAL A 430 -9.91 -11.89 -1.64
CA VAL A 430 -9.35 -11.50 -0.36
C VAL A 430 -10.43 -11.35 0.71
N PHE A 431 -10.08 -11.42 1.99
CA PHE A 431 -11.05 -11.24 3.07
C PHE A 431 -11.49 -9.77 3.18
N LEU A 432 -12.71 -9.58 3.66
CA LEU A 432 -13.26 -8.27 4.04
C LEU A 432 -13.66 -8.31 5.50
N ALA A 433 -13.12 -7.40 6.30
CA ALA A 433 -13.57 -7.16 7.66
C ALA A 433 -13.94 -5.69 7.83
N ALA A 434 -14.96 -5.39 8.63
CA ALA A 434 -15.40 -4.03 8.85
C ALA A 434 -16.02 -3.83 10.24
N TYR A 435 -15.78 -2.64 10.78
CA TYR A 435 -16.51 -2.10 11.92
C TYR A 435 -17.26 -0.85 11.47
N HIS A 436 -18.52 -0.76 11.84
CA HIS A 436 -19.33 0.45 11.75
C HIS A 436 -20.07 0.64 13.08
N PRO A 437 -20.24 1.88 13.58
CA PRO A 437 -20.99 2.13 14.83
C PRO A 437 -22.38 1.49 14.86
N GLN A 438 -23.00 1.37 13.70
CA GLN A 438 -24.25 0.64 13.49
C GLN A 438 -23.93 -0.59 12.65
N ALA A 439 -24.02 -1.78 13.27
CA ALA A 439 -23.55 -3.03 12.68
C ALA A 439 -24.25 -3.40 11.36
N GLU A 440 -25.51 -2.99 11.17
CA GLU A 440 -26.31 -3.19 9.96
C GLU A 440 -25.77 -2.46 8.72
N HIS A 441 -24.90 -1.47 8.90
CA HIS A 441 -24.25 -0.74 7.80
C HIS A 441 -22.88 -1.31 7.42
N ARG A 442 -22.45 -2.44 8.00
CA ARG A 442 -21.25 -3.12 7.53
C ARG A 442 -21.49 -3.76 6.15
N PRO A 443 -20.46 -3.80 5.27
CA PRO A 443 -20.54 -4.57 4.03
C PRO A 443 -20.60 -6.06 4.36
N TYR A 444 -21.21 -6.86 3.49
CA TYR A 444 -21.25 -8.32 3.64
C TYR A 444 -21.30 -9.02 2.29
N GLY A 445 -20.96 -10.31 2.31
CA GLY A 445 -20.94 -11.17 1.12
C GLY A 445 -19.73 -10.96 0.24
N VAL A 446 -19.83 -11.38 -1.01
CA VAL A 446 -18.80 -11.19 -2.02
C VAL A 446 -19.03 -9.83 -2.68
N ARG A 447 -17.98 -9.04 -2.79
CA ARG A 447 -17.95 -7.73 -3.46
C ARG A 447 -16.84 -7.72 -4.49
N ASP A 448 -16.96 -6.91 -5.52
CA ASP A 448 -15.79 -6.52 -6.31
C ASP A 448 -15.14 -5.23 -5.77
N ASN A 449 -13.98 -4.88 -6.28
CA ASN A 449 -13.23 -3.71 -5.83
C ASN A 449 -13.97 -2.39 -6.15
N VAL A 450 -14.80 -2.34 -7.20
CA VAL A 450 -15.66 -1.18 -7.55
C VAL A 450 -16.79 -1.02 -6.52
N GLU A 451 -17.42 -2.13 -6.13
CA GLU A 451 -18.46 -2.12 -5.09
C GLU A 451 -17.91 -1.74 -3.72
N LEU A 452 -16.65 -2.11 -3.43
CA LEU A 452 -15.98 -1.68 -2.21
C LEU A 452 -15.77 -0.15 -2.21
N ASN A 453 -15.34 0.44 -3.33
CA ASN A 453 -15.29 1.89 -3.46
C ASN A 453 -16.65 2.54 -3.21
N ALA A 454 -17.73 1.99 -3.79
CA ALA A 454 -19.08 2.50 -3.58
C ALA A 454 -19.46 2.48 -2.08
N TYR A 455 -19.08 1.43 -1.36
CA TYR A 455 -19.26 1.36 0.08
C TYR A 455 -18.45 2.45 0.82
N LEU A 456 -17.15 2.59 0.53
CA LEU A 456 -16.29 3.60 1.12
C LEU A 456 -16.82 5.03 0.88
N CYS A 457 -17.26 5.33 -0.34
CA CYS A 457 -17.91 6.59 -0.69
C CYS A 457 -19.16 6.84 0.15
N SER A 458 -20.01 5.81 0.33
CA SER A 458 -21.26 5.91 1.08
C SER A 458 -21.03 6.28 2.56
N LEU A 459 -19.87 5.92 3.14
CA LEU A 459 -19.50 6.31 4.51
C LEU A 459 -19.39 7.83 4.69
N TYR A 460 -19.10 8.57 3.62
CA TYR A 460 -19.14 10.04 3.60
C TYR A 460 -20.42 10.60 2.96
N GLY A 461 -21.32 9.72 2.49
CA GLY A 461 -22.57 10.09 1.83
C GLY A 461 -22.35 10.69 0.45
N ILE A 462 -21.36 10.21 -0.29
CA ILE A 462 -21.10 10.49 -1.69
C ILE A 462 -21.20 9.21 -2.53
N THR A 463 -21.17 9.38 -3.84
CA THR A 463 -21.17 8.30 -4.82
C THR A 463 -19.94 8.45 -5.72
N ARG A 464 -19.68 7.45 -6.56
CA ARG A 464 -18.68 7.55 -7.61
C ARG A 464 -18.91 8.75 -8.52
N ASP A 465 -20.16 9.06 -8.87
CA ASP A 465 -20.49 10.25 -9.68
C ASP A 465 -19.99 11.55 -9.02
N THR A 466 -19.94 11.59 -7.68
CA THR A 466 -19.35 12.74 -6.97
C THR A 466 -17.84 12.82 -7.21
N LEU A 467 -17.14 11.68 -7.17
CA LEU A 467 -15.70 11.63 -7.49
C LEU A 467 -15.45 12.01 -8.95
N ASP A 468 -16.30 11.56 -9.88
CA ASP A 468 -16.22 11.93 -11.30
C ASP A 468 -16.44 13.43 -11.54
N CYS A 469 -17.43 14.01 -10.87
CA CYS A 469 -17.61 15.46 -10.91
C CYS A 469 -16.38 16.21 -10.40
N MET A 470 -15.79 15.76 -9.29
CA MET A 470 -14.57 16.35 -8.76
C MET A 470 -13.39 16.14 -9.71
N THR A 471 -13.24 14.97 -10.30
CA THR A 471 -12.22 14.67 -11.32
C THR A 471 -12.29 15.67 -12.48
N ASN A 472 -13.49 15.89 -13.03
CA ASN A 472 -13.69 16.82 -14.13
C ASN A 472 -13.41 18.29 -13.76
N GLU A 473 -13.59 18.67 -12.50
CA GLU A 473 -13.27 20.02 -12.01
C GLU A 473 -11.78 20.18 -11.69
N LEU A 474 -11.13 19.18 -11.12
CA LEU A 474 -9.76 19.25 -10.62
C LEU A 474 -8.71 18.86 -11.68
N PHE A 475 -9.07 17.97 -12.61
CA PHE A 475 -8.15 17.35 -13.57
C PHE A 475 -8.69 17.44 -15.01
N ALA A 476 -9.02 18.65 -15.46
CA ALA A 476 -9.40 18.88 -16.84
C ALA A 476 -8.17 19.00 -17.76
N PRO A 477 -8.20 18.49 -19.00
CA PRO A 477 -7.14 18.71 -19.97
C PRO A 477 -6.91 20.19 -20.21
N HIS A 478 -5.66 20.63 -20.25
CA HIS A 478 -5.30 22.04 -20.39
C HIS A 478 -5.87 22.73 -21.64
N ASN A 479 -6.01 22.00 -22.74
CA ASN A 479 -6.61 22.51 -23.98
C ASN A 479 -8.11 22.77 -23.83
N GLU A 480 -8.83 22.02 -22.99
CA GLU A 480 -10.23 22.32 -22.66
C GLU A 480 -10.37 23.57 -21.77
N VAL A 481 -9.38 23.82 -20.90
CA VAL A 481 -9.41 24.94 -19.96
C VAL A 481 -8.96 26.26 -20.63
N PHE A 482 -7.92 26.23 -21.47
CA PHE A 482 -7.28 27.40 -22.01
C PHE A 482 -7.46 27.57 -23.53
N GLY A 483 -7.99 26.56 -24.23
CA GLY A 483 -8.13 26.56 -25.69
C GLY A 483 -6.77 26.77 -26.38
N GLU A 484 -6.74 27.62 -27.37
CA GLU A 484 -5.52 27.98 -28.13
C GLU A 484 -4.60 28.98 -27.39
N ASN A 485 -5.02 29.48 -26.23
CA ASN A 485 -4.27 30.50 -25.47
C ASN A 485 -3.19 29.89 -24.57
N CYS A 486 -2.69 28.70 -24.89
CA CYS A 486 -1.67 28.03 -24.11
C CYS A 486 -0.60 27.37 -24.99
N SER A 487 0.55 27.09 -24.39
CA SER A 487 1.63 26.33 -25.04
C SER A 487 2.47 25.59 -23.99
N ILE A 488 2.94 24.39 -24.36
CA ILE A 488 3.86 23.58 -23.56
C ILE A 488 5.26 23.72 -24.14
N LYS A 489 6.24 24.03 -23.28
CA LYS A 489 7.67 24.08 -23.63
C LYS A 489 8.47 23.48 -22.49
N LYS A 490 9.65 22.92 -22.79
CA LYS A 490 10.60 22.54 -21.75
C LYS A 490 11.41 23.75 -21.30
N VAL A 491 11.44 23.98 -19.99
CA VAL A 491 12.30 24.96 -19.33
C VAL A 491 13.17 24.21 -18.35
N ASN A 492 14.49 24.22 -18.55
CA ASN A 492 15.44 23.39 -17.79
C ASN A 492 15.01 21.91 -17.72
N ASP A 493 14.65 21.35 -18.87
CA ASP A 493 14.13 19.98 -19.06
C ASP A 493 12.77 19.67 -18.38
N VAL A 494 12.18 20.62 -17.65
CA VAL A 494 10.86 20.47 -17.02
C VAL A 494 9.77 20.93 -18.01
N PRO A 495 8.77 20.07 -18.34
CA PRO A 495 7.60 20.50 -19.11
C PRO A 495 6.92 21.66 -18.38
N THR A 496 6.72 22.76 -19.08
CA THR A 496 6.12 23.98 -18.53
C THR A 496 4.99 24.44 -19.44
N LEU A 497 3.79 24.50 -18.89
CA LEU A 497 2.63 25.05 -19.56
C LEU A 497 2.56 26.55 -19.27
N THR A 498 2.46 27.35 -20.32
CA THR A 498 2.14 28.78 -20.22
C THR A 498 0.77 29.02 -20.82
N ALA A 499 -0.09 29.75 -20.10
CA ALA A 499 -1.43 30.10 -20.58
C ALA A 499 -1.74 31.58 -20.34
N LYS A 500 -2.68 32.11 -21.11
CA LYS A 500 -3.20 33.48 -20.97
C LYS A 500 -4.70 33.41 -20.70
N VAL A 501 -5.14 33.96 -19.57
CA VAL A 501 -6.55 34.02 -19.18
C VAL A 501 -6.89 35.50 -18.90
N GLY A 502 -7.74 36.10 -19.74
CA GLY A 502 -8.00 37.54 -19.67
C GLY A 502 -6.71 38.34 -19.80
N ARG A 503 -6.34 39.09 -18.76
CA ARG A 503 -5.08 39.87 -18.68
C ARG A 503 -3.94 39.11 -17.97
N HIS A 504 -4.23 37.98 -17.38
CA HIS A 504 -3.28 37.22 -16.56
C HIS A 504 -2.46 36.23 -17.38
N ARG A 505 -1.19 36.08 -17.03
CA ARG A 505 -0.28 35.08 -17.57
C ARG A 505 0.02 34.02 -16.51
N LEU A 506 -0.28 32.78 -16.85
CA LEU A 506 -0.02 31.63 -15.99
C LEU A 506 1.25 30.92 -16.44
N THR A 507 2.05 30.45 -15.46
CA THR A 507 3.16 29.50 -15.68
C THR A 507 2.95 28.33 -14.74
N ILE A 508 2.85 27.14 -15.30
CA ILE A 508 2.39 25.93 -14.60
C ILE A 508 3.42 24.82 -14.85
N THR A 509 3.94 24.26 -13.77
CA THR A 509 4.84 23.09 -13.77
C THR A 509 4.13 21.87 -13.19
N PRO A 510 4.52 20.64 -13.54
CA PRO A 510 3.85 19.43 -13.05
C PRO A 510 4.26 19.07 -11.61
N ASN A 511 3.49 18.15 -11.00
CA ASN A 511 3.76 17.50 -9.71
C ASN A 511 3.79 18.46 -8.51
N THR A 512 3.17 19.60 -8.63
CA THR A 512 3.04 20.61 -7.55
C THR A 512 1.64 21.21 -7.56
N ASN A 513 1.21 21.74 -6.44
CA ASN A 513 -0.01 22.55 -6.32
C ASN A 513 0.26 24.07 -6.38
N VAL A 514 1.50 24.47 -6.68
CA VAL A 514 1.89 25.88 -6.77
C VAL A 514 2.07 26.28 -8.25
N ILE A 515 1.39 27.33 -8.65
CA ILE A 515 1.53 27.94 -9.98
C ILE A 515 1.94 29.40 -9.88
N LEU A 516 2.40 29.98 -10.98
CA LEU A 516 2.66 31.42 -11.05
C LEU A 516 1.56 32.10 -11.86
N VAL A 517 0.93 33.13 -11.28
CA VAL A 517 0.02 34.06 -11.95
C VAL A 517 0.68 35.44 -11.94
N ASP A 518 1.00 35.96 -13.11
CA ASP A 518 1.74 37.23 -13.29
C ASP A 518 3.04 37.26 -12.44
N ARG A 519 3.76 36.14 -12.38
CA ARG A 519 4.98 35.88 -11.58
C ARG A 519 4.79 35.83 -10.07
N LYS A 520 3.55 35.85 -9.55
CA LYS A 520 3.25 35.64 -8.13
C LYS A 520 2.77 34.21 -7.91
N GLN A 521 3.20 33.60 -6.81
CA GLN A 521 2.74 32.26 -6.45
C GLN A 521 1.25 32.25 -6.08
N MET A 522 0.57 31.21 -6.55
CA MET A 522 -0.79 30.86 -6.18
C MET A 522 -0.84 29.36 -5.85
N THR A 523 -1.34 29.02 -4.68
CA THR A 523 -1.50 27.62 -4.25
C THR A 523 -2.89 27.12 -4.63
N LEU A 524 -2.95 25.93 -5.19
CA LEU A 524 -4.17 25.23 -5.59
C LEU A 524 -4.57 24.19 -4.56
N GLU A 525 -5.81 23.72 -4.62
CA GLU A 525 -6.30 22.63 -3.78
C GLU A 525 -5.86 21.24 -4.26
N SER A 526 -5.57 21.08 -5.55
CA SER A 526 -5.09 19.84 -6.16
C SER A 526 -3.72 20.02 -6.80
N VAL A 527 -2.99 18.94 -6.94
CA VAL A 527 -1.72 18.91 -7.68
C VAL A 527 -1.97 19.04 -9.18
N ILE A 528 -1.00 19.61 -9.89
CA ILE A 528 -0.96 19.62 -11.36
C ILE A 528 -0.32 18.33 -11.85
N VAL A 529 -1.00 17.63 -12.73
CA VAL A 529 -0.48 16.39 -13.32
C VAL A 529 -0.14 16.61 -14.80
N TYR A 530 1.04 16.18 -15.21
CA TYR A 530 1.44 16.13 -16.60
C TYR A 530 1.69 14.70 -17.04
N VAL A 531 1.05 14.30 -18.11
CA VAL A 531 1.25 12.98 -18.72
C VAL A 531 2.03 13.14 -20.02
N ASP A 532 3.25 12.63 -20.04
CA ASP A 532 4.16 12.73 -21.18
C ASP A 532 3.69 11.89 -22.40
N LYS A 533 2.91 10.83 -22.15
CA LYS A 533 2.39 9.93 -23.19
C LYS A 533 1.42 10.61 -24.16
N ASN A 534 0.59 11.50 -23.64
CA ASN A 534 -0.37 12.27 -24.47
C ASN A 534 -0.06 13.77 -24.49
N ASN A 535 1.09 14.18 -23.93
CA ASN A 535 1.54 15.58 -23.83
C ASN A 535 0.46 16.51 -23.24
N THR A 536 -0.20 16.06 -22.17
CA THR A 536 -1.33 16.78 -21.57
C THR A 536 -1.03 17.18 -20.13
N PHE A 537 -1.25 18.46 -19.81
CA PHE A 537 -1.40 18.92 -18.44
C PHE A 537 -2.87 18.78 -18.03
N TYR A 538 -3.09 18.20 -16.86
CA TYR A 538 -4.40 18.15 -16.22
C TYR A 538 -4.41 19.19 -15.10
N VAL A 539 -5.35 20.11 -15.17
CA VAL A 539 -5.41 21.33 -14.36
C VAL A 539 -6.84 21.61 -13.87
N PRO A 540 -7.03 22.33 -12.75
CA PRO A 540 -8.36 22.74 -12.33
C PRO A 540 -9.08 23.63 -13.37
N ARG A 541 -10.35 23.34 -13.65
CA ARG A 541 -11.18 24.17 -14.58
C ARG A 541 -11.33 25.61 -14.10
N SER A 542 -11.23 25.85 -12.80
CA SER A 542 -11.28 27.20 -12.21
C SER A 542 -10.20 28.14 -12.76
N LEU A 543 -9.06 27.61 -13.20
CA LEU A 543 -7.97 28.41 -13.78
C LEU A 543 -8.38 29.12 -15.08
N GLY A 544 -9.33 28.58 -15.84
CA GLY A 544 -9.87 29.22 -17.03
C GLY A 544 -10.76 30.44 -16.75
N LYS A 545 -11.08 30.71 -15.49
CA LYS A 545 -11.97 31.80 -15.04
C LYS A 545 -11.23 32.93 -14.28
N LEU A 546 -9.88 32.90 -14.22
CA LEU A 546 -9.05 33.92 -13.56
C LEU A 546 -9.09 35.31 -14.26
#